data_659668ba1ede5f28cdabe511fa884b67
#
_entry.id   659668ba1ede5f28cdabe511fa884b67
#
_cell.length_a   1.000
_cell.length_b   1.000
_cell.length_c   1.000
_cell.angle_alpha   90.00
_cell.angle_beta   90.00
_cell.angle_gamma   90.00
#
_symmetry.space_group_name_H-M   'P 1'
#
loop_
_entity.id
_entity.type
_entity.pdbx_description
1 polymer ?
#
loop_
_entity_poly.entity_id
_entity_poly.type
_entity_poly.pdbx_seq_one_letter_code
_entity_poly.pdbx_strand_id
1 'polypeptide(L)'
;RIGLVSTHMYKQFLDYQHATINTNEIFTRMIDNLQEVCEILKEAFSSRGVTTQNIYVDTDPQKSIVIINILWHKISFTTRCNFQPQALYRENGAHMFSGRIMAIRGNYNEIMAGVKDHDEEMVRLLDNEVASLFVPAESSQNSVLKIRHLANRELYLNQVDAPREFVLKVVETICGGGFYHEEGARKSFNI
;
A
#
# COMPACT_ATOMS: atom_id res chain seq x y z
N ARG A 1 -35.35 19.90 4.78
CA ARG A 1 -33.92 19.92 5.18
C ARG A 1 -33.42 18.54 5.62
N ILE A 2 -34.15 17.82 6.52
CA ILE A 2 -33.76 16.48 7.00
C ILE A 2 -33.65 15.46 5.87
N GLY A 3 -34.57 15.47 4.88
CA GLY A 3 -34.51 14.56 3.73
C GLY A 3 -33.24 14.73 2.88
N LEU A 4 -32.74 15.96 2.71
CA LEU A 4 -31.50 16.23 1.99
C LEU A 4 -30.29 15.70 2.77
N VAL A 5 -30.28 15.87 4.09
CA VAL A 5 -29.21 15.36 4.98
C VAL A 5 -29.17 13.83 4.94
N SER A 6 -30.32 13.16 5.03
CA SER A 6 -30.38 11.69 5.00
C SER A 6 -29.94 11.13 3.65
N THR A 7 -30.29 11.77 2.55
CA THR A 7 -29.85 11.38 1.20
C THR A 7 -28.33 11.53 1.06
N HIS A 8 -27.78 12.61 1.60
CA HIS A 8 -26.34 12.85 1.57
C HIS A 8 -25.58 11.81 2.42
N MET A 9 -26.03 11.55 3.65
CA MET A 9 -25.45 10.53 4.52
C MET A 9 -25.51 9.13 3.91
N TYR A 10 -26.62 8.80 3.26
CA TYR A 10 -26.77 7.51 2.56
C TYR A 10 -25.74 7.35 1.44
N LYS A 11 -25.55 8.38 0.62
CA LYS A 11 -24.52 8.37 -0.43
C LYS A 11 -23.11 8.21 0.14
N GLN A 12 -22.78 8.92 1.22
CA GLN A 12 -21.50 8.77 1.92
C GLN A 12 -21.29 7.34 2.41
N PHE A 13 -22.33 6.74 3.00
CA PHE A 13 -22.27 5.38 3.50
C PHE A 13 -22.03 4.37 2.38
N LEU A 14 -22.75 4.50 1.26
CA LEU A 14 -22.54 3.62 0.09
C LEU A 14 -21.13 3.77 -0.48
N ASP A 15 -20.64 4.97 -0.60
CA ASP A 15 -19.30 5.25 -1.11
C ASP A 15 -18.22 4.61 -0.20
N TYR A 16 -18.36 4.79 1.11
CA TYR A 16 -17.50 4.14 2.10
C TYR A 16 -17.55 2.61 1.98
N GLN A 17 -18.72 2.04 1.83
CA GLN A 17 -18.90 0.59 1.72
C GLN A 17 -18.25 0.04 0.46
N HIS A 18 -18.43 0.70 -0.69
CA HIS A 18 -17.81 0.29 -1.95
C HIS A 18 -16.29 0.45 -1.91
N ALA A 19 -15.77 1.54 -1.33
CA ALA A 19 -14.35 1.72 -1.15
C ALA A 19 -13.74 0.61 -0.27
N THR A 20 -14.45 0.19 0.77
CA THR A 20 -14.03 -0.92 1.64
C THR A 20 -13.96 -2.25 0.87
N ILE A 21 -15.00 -2.57 0.10
CA ILE A 21 -15.05 -3.80 -0.71
C ILE A 21 -13.89 -3.82 -1.71
N ASN A 22 -13.72 -2.76 -2.50
CA ASN A 22 -12.66 -2.67 -3.51
C ASN A 22 -11.27 -2.74 -2.87
N THR A 23 -11.08 -2.11 -1.72
CA THR A 23 -9.80 -2.15 -1.00
C THR A 23 -9.47 -3.57 -0.54
N ASN A 24 -10.45 -4.30 -0.01
CA ASN A 24 -10.25 -5.68 0.43
C ASN A 24 -9.98 -6.63 -0.74
N GLU A 25 -10.64 -6.43 -1.89
CA GLU A 25 -10.37 -7.21 -3.11
C GLU A 25 -8.94 -6.98 -3.62
N ILE A 26 -8.51 -5.73 -3.69
CA ILE A 26 -7.14 -5.38 -4.08
C ILE A 26 -6.13 -5.95 -3.09
N PHE A 27 -6.39 -5.85 -1.78
CA PHE A 27 -5.52 -6.40 -0.75
C PHE A 27 -5.38 -7.92 -0.86
N THR A 28 -6.46 -8.64 -1.12
CA THR A 28 -6.43 -10.11 -1.31
C THR A 28 -5.57 -10.48 -2.52
N ARG A 29 -5.78 -9.82 -3.65
CA ARG A 29 -4.99 -10.05 -4.87
C ARG A 29 -3.51 -9.68 -4.69
N MET A 30 -3.24 -8.70 -3.87
CA MET A 30 -1.88 -8.28 -3.52
C MET A 30 -1.13 -9.38 -2.76
N ILE A 31 -1.81 -10.15 -1.91
CA ILE A 31 -1.20 -11.30 -1.20
C ILE A 31 -0.69 -12.33 -2.20
N ASP A 32 -1.48 -12.66 -3.23
CA ASP A 32 -1.06 -13.59 -4.28
C ASP A 32 0.16 -13.06 -5.04
N ASN A 33 0.19 -11.78 -5.36
CA ASN A 33 1.35 -11.15 -6.00
C ASN A 33 2.60 -11.15 -5.11
N LEU A 34 2.45 -10.99 -3.79
CA LEU A 34 3.57 -11.09 -2.84
C LEU A 34 4.15 -12.50 -2.80
N GLN A 35 3.31 -13.53 -2.86
CA GLN A 35 3.75 -14.91 -2.92
C GLN A 35 4.50 -15.18 -4.23
N GLU A 36 3.99 -14.71 -5.38
CA GLU A 36 4.66 -14.80 -6.67
C GLU A 36 6.05 -14.14 -6.64
N VAL A 37 6.15 -12.94 -6.09
CA VAL A 37 7.43 -12.22 -5.92
C VAL A 37 8.41 -13.03 -5.08
N CYS A 38 7.94 -13.62 -3.98
CA CYS A 38 8.78 -14.48 -3.15
C CYS A 38 9.33 -15.68 -3.92
N GLU A 39 8.52 -16.38 -4.70
CA GLU A 39 8.97 -17.54 -5.47
C GLU A 39 9.99 -17.14 -6.55
N ILE A 40 9.75 -16.05 -7.26
CA ILE A 40 10.71 -15.51 -8.25
C ILE A 40 12.04 -15.17 -7.59
N LEU A 41 12.02 -14.53 -6.42
CA LEU A 41 13.23 -14.19 -5.68
C LEU A 41 13.97 -15.43 -5.16
N LYS A 42 13.24 -16.44 -4.65
CA LYS A 42 13.82 -17.70 -4.23
C LYS A 42 14.55 -18.41 -5.37
N GLU A 43 13.94 -18.51 -6.54
CA GLU A 43 14.56 -19.08 -7.73
C GLU A 43 15.84 -18.31 -8.10
N ALA A 44 15.73 -16.99 -8.19
CA ALA A 44 16.86 -16.14 -8.58
C ALA A 44 18.05 -16.23 -7.60
N PHE A 45 17.79 -16.34 -6.30
CA PHE A 45 18.84 -16.42 -5.28
C PHE A 45 19.39 -17.84 -5.16
N SER A 46 18.53 -18.87 -5.20
CA SER A 46 18.98 -20.28 -5.17
C SER A 46 19.90 -20.61 -6.33
N SER A 47 19.61 -20.09 -7.54
CA SER A 47 20.47 -20.27 -8.71
C SER A 47 21.86 -19.66 -8.56
N ARG A 48 22.03 -18.74 -7.60
CA ARG A 48 23.32 -18.10 -7.25
C ARG A 48 23.92 -18.62 -5.95
N GLY A 49 23.40 -19.71 -5.39
CA GLY A 49 23.90 -20.33 -4.16
C GLY A 49 23.55 -19.54 -2.88
N VAL A 50 22.60 -18.60 -2.93
CA VAL A 50 22.14 -17.86 -1.76
C VAL A 50 21.02 -18.62 -1.06
N THR A 51 21.10 -18.74 0.26
CA THR A 51 20.03 -19.36 1.06
C THR A 51 18.75 -18.52 1.02
N THR A 52 17.61 -19.17 0.87
CA THR A 52 16.30 -18.53 0.71
C THR A 52 15.36 -18.70 1.90
N GLN A 53 15.87 -19.21 3.02
CA GLN A 53 15.07 -19.43 4.24
C GLN A 53 14.40 -18.15 4.77
N ASN A 54 15.04 -16.99 4.52
CA ASN A 54 14.56 -15.68 4.95
C ASN A 54 13.79 -14.94 3.85
N ILE A 55 13.23 -15.67 2.88
CA ILE A 55 12.35 -15.12 1.86
C ILE A 55 11.00 -15.83 1.99
N TYR A 56 10.03 -15.15 2.58
CA TYR A 56 8.69 -15.69 2.82
C TYR A 56 7.65 -14.61 3.03
N VAL A 57 6.38 -14.97 2.85
CA VAL A 57 5.23 -14.14 3.18
C VAL A 57 4.56 -14.71 4.41
N ASP A 58 4.26 -13.85 5.36
CA ASP A 58 3.46 -14.13 6.55
C ASP A 58 2.17 -13.33 6.48
N THR A 59 1.04 -13.99 6.66
CA THR A 59 -0.29 -13.37 6.54
C THR A 59 -1.07 -13.50 7.83
N ASP A 60 -1.64 -12.39 8.30
CA ASP A 60 -2.65 -12.38 9.35
C ASP A 60 -3.97 -11.81 8.78
N PRO A 61 -4.83 -12.68 8.20
CA PRO A 61 -6.07 -12.23 7.57
C PRO A 61 -7.04 -11.58 8.54
N GLN A 62 -7.02 -11.98 9.82
CA GLN A 62 -7.90 -11.40 10.85
C GLN A 62 -7.52 -9.96 11.15
N LYS A 63 -6.25 -9.63 11.04
CA LYS A 63 -5.74 -8.28 11.28
C LYS A 63 -5.60 -7.45 10.01
N SER A 64 -5.91 -8.01 8.85
CA SER A 64 -5.70 -7.34 7.56
C SER A 64 -4.26 -6.86 7.38
N ILE A 65 -3.33 -7.76 7.68
CA ILE A 65 -1.87 -7.51 7.62
C ILE A 65 -1.23 -8.64 6.82
N VAL A 66 -0.29 -8.27 5.96
CA VAL A 66 0.63 -9.19 5.31
C VAL A 66 2.05 -8.65 5.42
N ILE A 67 2.98 -9.53 5.75
CA ILE A 67 4.39 -9.20 5.93
C ILE A 67 5.20 -10.01 4.93
N ILE A 68 6.00 -9.35 4.12
CA ILE A 68 7.00 -10.00 3.27
C ILE A 68 8.38 -9.82 3.88
N ASN A 69 9.11 -10.93 4.00
CA ASN A 69 10.52 -10.96 4.39
C ASN A 69 11.35 -11.26 3.15
N ILE A 70 12.32 -10.40 2.87
CA ILE A 70 13.26 -10.57 1.76
C ILE A 70 14.66 -10.36 2.35
N LEU A 71 15.31 -11.46 2.74
CA LEU A 71 16.60 -11.46 3.43
C LEU A 71 16.52 -10.68 4.75
N TRP A 72 17.12 -9.49 4.84
CA TRP A 72 17.09 -8.59 6.00
C TRP A 72 16.01 -7.51 5.91
N HIS A 73 15.31 -7.41 4.77
CA HIS A 73 14.22 -6.46 4.60
C HIS A 73 12.90 -7.08 5.08
N LYS A 74 12.21 -6.35 5.92
CA LYS A 74 10.83 -6.65 6.32
C LYS A 74 9.94 -5.52 5.82
N ILE A 75 8.84 -5.87 5.17
CA ILE A 75 7.86 -4.92 4.65
C ILE A 75 6.48 -5.43 5.05
N SER A 76 5.70 -4.58 5.68
CA SER A 76 4.33 -4.91 6.02
C SER A 76 3.35 -4.09 5.20
N PHE A 77 2.26 -4.71 4.79
CA PHE A 77 1.13 -4.05 4.13
C PHE A 77 -0.10 -4.22 5.00
N THR A 78 -0.89 -3.16 5.13
CA THR A 78 -2.08 -3.17 5.98
C THR A 78 -3.18 -2.28 5.44
N THR A 79 -4.42 -2.70 5.67
CA THR A 79 -5.61 -1.87 5.48
C THR A 79 -6.08 -1.21 6.78
N ARG A 80 -5.34 -1.37 7.88
CA ARG A 80 -5.63 -0.80 9.20
C ARG A 80 -5.30 0.69 9.29
N CYS A 81 -5.62 1.42 8.28
CA CYS A 81 -5.44 2.87 8.21
C CYS A 81 -6.78 3.54 7.91
N ASN A 82 -6.93 4.76 8.39
CA ASN A 82 -8.16 5.50 8.18
C ASN A 82 -8.44 5.73 6.70
N PHE A 83 -9.72 5.62 6.32
CA PHE A 83 -10.18 6.08 5.04
C PHE A 83 -9.91 7.57 4.91
N GLN A 84 -9.37 7.96 3.76
CA GLN A 84 -9.10 9.37 3.48
C GLN A 84 -10.29 9.97 2.75
N PRO A 85 -10.77 11.16 3.16
CA PRO A 85 -11.65 11.94 2.32
C PRO A 85 -10.96 12.21 0.99
N GLN A 86 -11.65 11.97 -0.13
CA GLN A 86 -11.07 12.23 -1.44
C GLN A 86 -10.95 13.73 -1.70
N ALA A 87 -9.87 14.33 -1.26
CA ALA A 87 -9.53 15.70 -1.67
C ALA A 87 -9.16 15.80 -3.15
N LEU A 88 -8.81 14.68 -3.78
CA LEU A 88 -8.26 14.60 -5.15
C LEU A 88 -9.32 14.60 -6.26
N TYR A 89 -10.57 14.29 -5.96
CA TYR A 89 -11.65 14.16 -6.97
C TYR A 89 -12.80 15.14 -6.77
N ARG A 90 -12.50 16.32 -6.24
CA ARG A 90 -13.53 17.35 -5.97
C ARG A 90 -14.20 17.94 -7.20
N GLU A 91 -13.69 17.71 -8.40
CA GLU A 91 -14.22 18.39 -9.59
C GLU A 91 -15.61 17.91 -10.03
N ASN A 92 -16.05 16.72 -9.64
CA ASN A 92 -17.37 16.19 -10.05
C ASN A 92 -18.28 15.70 -8.92
N GLY A 93 -17.97 15.94 -7.66
CA GLY A 93 -18.89 15.73 -6.52
C GLY A 93 -19.35 14.29 -6.27
N ALA A 94 -18.74 13.30 -6.92
CA ALA A 94 -19.29 11.95 -6.93
C ALA A 94 -18.79 11.06 -5.78
N HIS A 95 -17.52 11.13 -5.39
CA HIS A 95 -16.96 10.19 -4.40
C HIS A 95 -16.29 10.92 -3.26
N MET A 96 -16.64 10.53 -2.03
CA MET A 96 -16.18 11.21 -0.83
C MET A 96 -15.09 10.45 -0.08
N PHE A 97 -14.93 9.15 -0.33
CA PHE A 97 -13.98 8.31 0.39
C PHE A 97 -13.17 7.43 -0.55
N SER A 98 -11.88 7.30 -0.22
CA SER A 98 -11.02 6.24 -0.76
C SER A 98 -10.60 5.31 0.35
N GLY A 99 -10.55 4.00 0.07
CA GLY A 99 -9.82 3.06 0.88
C GLY A 99 -8.32 3.33 0.77
N ARG A 100 -7.55 2.82 1.72
CA ARG A 100 -6.10 2.96 1.75
C ARG A 100 -5.45 1.65 2.13
N ILE A 101 -4.45 1.23 1.34
CA ILE A 101 -3.51 0.18 1.71
C ILE A 101 -2.16 0.84 1.93
N MET A 102 -1.60 0.69 3.11
CA MET A 102 -0.31 1.29 3.47
C MET A 102 0.77 0.23 3.48
N ALA A 103 1.91 0.54 2.85
CA ALA A 103 3.15 -0.21 2.98
C ALA A 103 4.06 0.49 3.99
N ILE A 104 4.54 -0.24 4.98
CA ILE A 104 5.46 0.26 6.01
C ILE A 104 6.77 -0.54 5.99
N ARG A 105 7.85 0.13 6.30
CA ARG A 105 9.16 -0.51 6.50
C ARG A 105 9.20 -1.15 7.88
N GLY A 106 9.41 -2.46 7.93
CA GLY A 106 9.51 -3.22 9.16
C GLY A 106 8.39 -4.24 9.33
N ASN A 107 8.48 -4.99 10.42
CA ASN A 107 7.46 -5.94 10.84
C ASN A 107 6.37 -5.20 11.61
N TYR A 108 5.13 -5.30 11.15
CA TYR A 108 3.99 -4.65 11.78
C TYR A 108 3.88 -4.96 13.28
N ASN A 109 4.01 -6.23 13.67
CA ASN A 109 3.86 -6.65 15.06
C ASN A 109 4.97 -6.07 15.96
N GLU A 110 6.20 -5.96 15.42
CA GLU A 110 7.32 -5.34 16.13
C GLU A 110 7.10 -3.83 16.30
N ILE A 111 6.63 -3.14 15.25
CA ILE A 111 6.36 -1.70 15.24
C ILE A 111 5.21 -1.37 16.20
N MET A 112 4.19 -2.21 16.27
CA MET A 112 3.01 -2.00 17.10
C MET A 112 3.16 -2.51 18.53
N ALA A 113 4.33 -3.05 18.90
CA ALA A 113 4.57 -3.49 20.26
C ALA A 113 4.40 -2.33 21.26
N GLY A 114 3.52 -2.52 22.25
CA GLY A 114 3.22 -1.52 23.28
C GLY A 114 2.29 -0.37 22.86
N VAL A 115 1.76 -0.37 21.64
CA VAL A 115 0.70 0.57 21.21
C VAL A 115 -0.55 0.34 22.04
N LYS A 116 -1.13 1.44 22.56
CA LYS A 116 -2.25 1.40 23.49
C LYS A 116 -3.60 1.71 22.85
N ASP A 117 -3.60 2.53 21.80
CA ASP A 117 -4.81 2.98 21.14
C ASP A 117 -4.61 3.19 19.63
N HIS A 118 -5.69 3.50 18.96
CA HIS A 118 -5.70 3.67 17.50
C HIS A 118 -4.90 4.90 17.03
N ASP A 119 -4.89 5.97 17.82
CA ASP A 119 -4.17 7.18 17.45
C ASP A 119 -2.66 6.94 17.46
N GLU A 120 -2.16 6.22 18.48
CA GLU A 120 -0.76 5.81 18.54
C GLU A 120 -0.41 4.82 17.42
N GLU A 121 -1.32 3.89 17.09
CA GLU A 121 -1.16 2.99 15.91
C GLU A 121 -0.98 3.81 14.64
N MET A 122 -1.84 4.79 14.40
CA MET A 122 -1.77 5.63 13.20
C MET A 122 -0.48 6.45 13.12
N VAL A 123 0.00 6.99 14.22
CA VAL A 123 1.29 7.71 14.27
C VAL A 123 2.42 6.77 13.86
N ARG A 124 2.48 5.57 14.42
CA ARG A 124 3.53 4.60 14.08
C ARG A 124 3.45 4.11 12.64
N LEU A 125 2.25 3.92 12.10
CA LEU A 125 2.07 3.60 10.69
C LEU A 125 2.64 4.71 9.80
N LEU A 126 2.28 5.96 10.08
CA LEU A 126 2.73 7.11 9.29
C LEU A 126 4.26 7.33 9.39
N ASP A 127 4.85 7.11 10.56
CA ASP A 127 6.30 7.25 10.75
C ASP A 127 7.11 6.22 9.93
N ASN A 128 6.55 5.03 9.72
CA ASN A 128 7.18 3.94 8.98
C ASN A 128 6.66 3.80 7.54
N GLU A 129 5.77 4.70 7.09
CA GLU A 129 5.18 4.65 5.77
C GLU A 129 6.23 4.77 4.68
N VAL A 130 6.17 3.86 3.71
CA VAL A 130 6.95 3.88 2.47
C VAL A 130 6.09 4.35 1.33
N ALA A 131 4.89 3.80 1.22
CA ALA A 131 3.94 4.11 0.17
C ALA A 131 2.51 3.82 0.62
N SER A 132 1.56 4.47 -0.03
CA SER A 132 0.13 4.20 0.13
C SER A 132 -0.56 4.09 -1.22
N LEU A 133 -1.42 3.07 -1.32
CA LEU A 133 -2.34 2.91 -2.43
C LEU A 133 -3.73 3.36 -1.99
N PHE A 134 -4.26 4.38 -2.65
CA PHE A 134 -5.63 4.88 -2.43
C PHE A 134 -6.57 4.23 -3.44
N VAL A 135 -7.60 3.58 -2.94
CA VAL A 135 -8.52 2.77 -3.74
C VAL A 135 -9.88 3.47 -3.79
N PRO A 136 -10.34 3.87 -4.98
CA PRO A 136 -11.63 4.54 -5.12
C PRO A 136 -12.80 3.58 -4.92
N ALA A 137 -13.97 4.13 -4.60
CA ALA A 137 -15.22 3.39 -4.48
C ALA A 137 -15.69 2.81 -5.83
N GLU A 138 -15.43 3.51 -6.92
CA GLU A 138 -15.75 3.01 -8.27
C GLU A 138 -14.60 2.21 -8.86
N SER A 139 -14.88 0.94 -9.23
CA SER A 139 -13.89 0.05 -9.86
C SER A 139 -13.42 0.51 -11.24
N SER A 140 -14.17 1.40 -11.90
CA SER A 140 -13.77 2.02 -13.18
C SER A 140 -12.76 3.14 -13.04
N GLN A 141 -12.58 3.68 -11.82
CA GLN A 141 -11.61 4.72 -11.55
C GLN A 141 -10.23 4.14 -11.22
N ASN A 142 -9.18 4.89 -11.53
CA ASN A 142 -7.82 4.50 -11.19
C ASN A 142 -7.56 4.63 -9.69
N SER A 143 -6.83 3.67 -9.13
CA SER A 143 -6.19 3.81 -7.84
C SER A 143 -5.00 4.76 -7.94
N VAL A 144 -4.69 5.43 -6.84
CA VAL A 144 -3.57 6.39 -6.78
C VAL A 144 -2.50 5.86 -5.84
N LEU A 145 -1.32 5.61 -6.38
CA LEU A 145 -0.15 5.22 -5.60
C LEU A 145 0.69 6.46 -5.27
N LYS A 146 0.95 6.67 -3.98
CA LYS A 146 1.86 7.69 -3.47
C LYS A 146 3.03 7.03 -2.76
N ILE A 147 4.24 7.38 -3.16
CA ILE A 147 5.49 6.94 -2.53
C ILE A 147 6.05 8.11 -1.74
N ARG A 148 6.28 7.92 -0.43
CA ARG A 148 6.54 9.01 0.53
C ARG A 148 7.75 9.89 0.17
N HIS A 149 8.82 9.33 -0.36
CA HIS A 149 10.07 10.06 -0.63
C HIS A 149 10.21 10.53 -2.08
N LEU A 150 9.26 10.22 -2.93
CA LEU A 150 9.19 10.75 -4.29
C LEU A 150 8.25 11.94 -4.29
N ALA A 151 8.79 13.10 -3.91
CA ALA A 151 8.01 14.34 -3.89
C ALA A 151 7.24 14.51 -5.20
N ASN A 152 5.91 14.62 -5.08
CA ASN A 152 4.96 14.92 -6.16
C ASN A 152 4.78 13.87 -7.26
N ARG A 153 5.19 12.62 -7.08
CA ARG A 153 4.84 11.55 -8.01
C ARG A 153 3.66 10.74 -7.49
N GLU A 154 2.51 11.01 -8.07
CA GLU A 154 1.34 10.16 -7.99
C GLU A 154 1.30 9.27 -9.23
N LEU A 155 1.17 7.97 -9.04
CA LEU A 155 0.98 7.01 -10.12
C LEU A 155 -0.50 6.60 -10.13
N TYR A 156 -1.13 6.76 -11.28
CA TYR A 156 -2.52 6.36 -11.51
C TYR A 156 -2.53 4.96 -12.10
N LEU A 157 -3.10 4.02 -11.36
CA LEU A 157 -3.10 2.60 -11.70
C LEU A 157 -4.55 2.14 -11.87
N ASN A 158 -4.84 1.45 -12.98
CA ASN A 158 -6.13 0.78 -13.08
C ASN A 158 -6.24 -0.30 -12.01
N GLN A 159 -7.46 -0.64 -11.59
CA GLN A 159 -7.66 -1.55 -10.46
C GLN A 159 -7.23 -3.00 -10.73
N VAL A 160 -7.06 -3.37 -12.00
CA VAL A 160 -6.55 -4.71 -12.37
C VAL A 160 -5.06 -4.83 -12.07
N ASP A 161 -4.28 -3.82 -12.44
CA ASP A 161 -2.81 -3.83 -12.30
C ASP A 161 -2.35 -3.28 -10.95
N ALA A 162 -3.20 -2.50 -10.26
CA ALA A 162 -2.84 -1.82 -9.01
C ALA A 162 -2.22 -2.75 -7.94
N PRO A 163 -2.72 -3.98 -7.67
CA PRO A 163 -2.12 -4.85 -6.67
C PRO A 163 -0.68 -5.19 -6.99
N ARG A 164 -0.41 -5.59 -8.24
CA ARG A 164 0.92 -6.01 -8.70
C ARG A 164 1.90 -4.83 -8.74
N GLU A 165 1.49 -3.74 -9.35
CA GLU A 165 2.33 -2.54 -9.46
C GLU A 165 2.67 -1.95 -8.09
N PHE A 166 1.73 -1.96 -7.16
CA PHE A 166 1.98 -1.50 -5.80
C PHE A 166 3.05 -2.35 -5.10
N VAL A 167 2.91 -3.68 -5.15
CA VAL A 167 3.90 -4.61 -4.56
C VAL A 167 5.27 -4.38 -5.18
N LEU A 168 5.36 -4.36 -6.51
CA LEU A 168 6.63 -4.19 -7.21
C LEU A 168 7.30 -2.86 -6.86
N LYS A 169 6.55 -1.75 -6.87
CA LYS A 169 7.08 -0.43 -6.53
C LYS A 169 7.58 -0.34 -5.09
N VAL A 170 6.88 -0.97 -4.15
CA VAL A 170 7.32 -0.98 -2.75
C VAL A 170 8.58 -1.84 -2.56
N VAL A 171 8.62 -3.04 -3.16
CA VAL A 171 9.79 -3.91 -3.10
C VAL A 171 11.00 -3.25 -3.77
N GLU A 172 10.84 -2.66 -4.95
CA GLU A 172 11.87 -1.88 -5.63
C GLU A 172 12.40 -0.74 -4.74
N THR A 173 11.50 0.01 -4.09
CA THR A 173 11.87 1.14 -3.24
C THR A 173 12.70 0.72 -2.03
N ILE A 174 12.34 -0.39 -1.40
CA ILE A 174 12.98 -0.84 -0.15
C ILE A 174 14.22 -1.67 -0.44
N CYS A 175 14.12 -2.65 -1.34
CA CYS A 175 15.18 -3.62 -1.60
C CYS A 175 16.16 -3.13 -2.66
N GLY A 176 15.69 -2.33 -3.60
CA GLY A 176 16.50 -1.75 -4.68
C GLY A 176 17.41 -0.59 -4.23
N GLY A 177 17.20 -0.07 -3.02
CA GLY A 177 18.04 0.88 -2.24
C GLY A 177 18.60 2.12 -2.94
N GLY A 178 18.66 2.12 -4.23
CA GLY A 178 19.30 3.15 -5.05
C GLY A 178 18.68 3.38 -6.41
N PHE A 179 17.75 2.54 -6.83
CA PHE A 179 17.16 2.70 -8.17
C PHE A 179 16.52 4.08 -8.40
N TYR A 180 16.00 4.70 -7.34
CA TYR A 180 15.43 6.05 -7.41
C TYR A 180 16.43 7.15 -7.08
N HIS A 181 17.58 6.80 -6.46
CA HIS A 181 18.70 7.71 -6.29
C HIS A 181 19.62 7.73 -7.50
N GLU A 182 19.62 6.72 -8.36
CA GLU A 182 20.48 6.66 -9.53
C GLU A 182 20.15 7.74 -10.58
N GLU A 183 18.88 8.13 -10.75
CA GLU A 183 18.58 9.30 -11.60
C GLU A 183 19.16 10.60 -11.03
N GLY A 184 19.21 10.74 -9.72
CA GLY A 184 19.87 11.84 -9.03
C GLY A 184 21.39 11.69 -9.02
N ALA A 185 21.90 10.48 -8.80
CA ALA A 185 23.33 10.18 -8.73
C ALA A 185 23.99 10.24 -10.11
N ARG A 186 23.33 9.76 -11.17
CA ARG A 186 23.84 9.90 -12.55
C ARG A 186 24.04 11.36 -12.99
N LYS A 187 23.26 12.27 -12.42
CA LYS A 187 23.45 13.72 -12.67
C LYS A 187 24.61 14.33 -11.87
N SER A 188 25.05 13.67 -10.80
CA SER A 188 26.18 14.16 -9.99
C SER A 188 27.53 13.55 -10.36
N PHE A 189 27.56 12.49 -11.18
CA PHE A 189 28.80 11.85 -11.66
C PHE A 189 29.20 12.22 -13.10
N ASN A 190 28.43 13.08 -13.77
CA ASN A 190 28.81 13.68 -15.06
C ASN A 190 29.40 15.07 -14.84
N ILE A 191 30.47 15.15 -14.05
CA ILE A 191 31.40 16.26 -14.00
C ILE A 191 32.74 15.79 -14.51
#